data_190ff7828728d1af666264c6c3d414c0
#
_entry.id   190ff7828728d1af666264c6c3d414c0
#
_cell.length_a   1.000
_cell.length_b   1.000
_cell.length_c   1.000
_cell.angle_alpha   90.00
_cell.angle_beta   90.00
_cell.angle_gamma   90.00
#
_symmetry.space_group_name_H-M   'P 1'
#
loop_
_entity.id
_entity.type
_entity.pdbx_description
1 polymer ?
#
loop_
_entity_poly.entity_id
_entity_poly.type
_entity_poly.pdbx_seq_one_letter_code
_entity_poly.pdbx_strand_id
1 'polypeptide(L)'
;LLYSLMLESHNDSAVAIAEHIGGSVEDFAKLMNEKAEEIGCSDTHFITPNGLDAVEMIDGAEVRHSTTARDLALIMRYCIMESPEKEGFLEITGAANYSFANRQGSRSYSCTNHNAFLNMMDGALSGKTGFTGGAGYCYVGALRRDDRTFIVALLACGWPNHKTYKW
;
A
#
# COMPACT_ATOMS: atom_id res chain seq x y z
N LEU A 1 8.96 -2.62 11.54
CA LEU A 1 7.76 -3.15 10.88
C LEU A 1 7.40 -2.37 9.61
N LEU A 2 7.39 -1.02 9.61
CA LEU A 2 7.01 -0.23 8.43
C LEU A 2 7.87 -0.52 7.19
N TYR A 3 9.20 -0.60 7.32
CA TYR A 3 10.06 -1.01 6.21
C TYR A 3 9.77 -2.43 5.74
N SER A 4 9.55 -3.37 6.65
CA SER A 4 9.16 -4.75 6.33
C SER A 4 7.86 -4.81 5.53
N LEU A 5 6.86 -4.03 5.93
CA LEU A 5 5.58 -3.92 5.23
C LEU A 5 5.74 -3.26 3.85
N MET A 6 6.41 -2.10 3.80
CA MET A 6 6.40 -1.28 2.57
C MET A 6 7.37 -1.82 1.52
N LEU A 7 8.52 -2.36 1.90
CA LEU A 7 9.51 -2.86 0.97
C LEU A 7 9.24 -4.31 0.52
N GLU A 8 8.97 -5.21 1.49
CA GLU A 8 8.81 -6.65 1.25
C GLU A 8 7.34 -7.11 1.17
N SER A 9 6.40 -6.23 1.50
CA SER A 9 4.96 -6.58 1.54
C SER A 9 4.64 -7.71 2.53
N HIS A 10 5.30 -7.77 3.68
CA HIS A 10 5.03 -8.77 4.69
C HIS A 10 3.66 -8.58 5.33
N ASN A 11 2.77 -9.55 5.11
CA ASN A 11 1.37 -9.51 5.58
C ASN A 11 1.26 -9.52 7.11
N ASP A 12 2.12 -10.26 7.79
CA ASP A 12 2.21 -10.32 9.25
C ASP A 12 2.61 -8.97 9.86
N SER A 13 3.47 -8.21 9.18
CA SER A 13 3.80 -6.85 9.61
C SER A 13 2.61 -5.91 9.53
N ALA A 14 1.75 -6.04 8.52
CA ALA A 14 0.51 -5.26 8.42
C ALA A 14 -0.46 -5.60 9.55
N VAL A 15 -0.64 -6.89 9.85
CA VAL A 15 -1.49 -7.36 10.95
C VAL A 15 -0.97 -6.85 12.29
N ALA A 16 0.33 -7.00 12.55
CA ALA A 16 0.93 -6.53 13.81
C ALA A 16 0.79 -5.00 14.00
N ILE A 17 0.88 -4.22 12.93
CA ILE A 17 0.66 -2.77 12.97
C ILE A 17 -0.83 -2.49 13.25
N ALA A 18 -1.74 -3.19 12.59
CA ALA A 18 -3.17 -3.03 12.76
C ALA A 18 -3.60 -3.32 14.21
N GLU A 19 -3.17 -4.44 14.77
CA GLU A 19 -3.45 -4.82 16.16
C GLU A 19 -2.85 -3.82 17.17
N HIS A 20 -1.64 -3.32 16.89
CA HIS A 20 -0.99 -2.35 17.78
C HIS A 20 -1.70 -1.00 17.81
N ILE A 21 -2.22 -0.53 16.68
CA ILE A 21 -2.86 0.79 16.56
C ILE A 21 -4.36 0.72 16.86
N GLY A 22 -5.05 -0.26 16.27
CA GLY A 22 -6.50 -0.40 16.35
C GLY A 22 -6.98 -1.28 17.49
N GLY A 23 -6.09 -2.08 18.09
CA GLY A 23 -6.45 -3.09 19.08
C GLY A 23 -6.91 -4.42 18.46
N SER A 24 -7.50 -4.36 17.27
CA SER A 24 -7.86 -5.51 16.44
C SER A 24 -7.73 -5.17 14.96
N VAL A 25 -7.72 -6.20 14.09
CA VAL A 25 -7.75 -6.02 12.63
C VAL A 25 -9.03 -5.32 12.20
N GLU A 26 -10.15 -5.70 12.79
CA GLU A 26 -11.48 -5.16 12.50
C GLU A 26 -11.59 -3.67 12.88
N ASP A 27 -11.08 -3.29 14.04
CA ASP A 27 -11.10 -1.89 14.48
C ASP A 27 -10.11 -1.04 13.68
N PHE A 28 -8.97 -1.61 13.29
CA PHE A 28 -8.06 -0.93 12.37
C PHE A 28 -8.66 -0.72 10.98
N ALA A 29 -9.42 -1.70 10.45
CA ALA A 29 -10.13 -1.55 9.20
C ALA A 29 -11.15 -0.40 9.23
N LYS A 30 -11.84 -0.18 10.38
CA LYS A 30 -12.71 0.98 10.58
C LYS A 30 -11.92 2.29 10.47
N LEU A 31 -10.76 2.39 11.12
CA LEU A 31 -9.89 3.57 11.01
C LEU A 31 -9.40 3.81 9.59
N MET A 32 -9.10 2.74 8.84
CA MET A 32 -8.74 2.84 7.42
C MET A 32 -9.89 3.41 6.58
N ASN A 33 -11.13 2.94 6.82
CA ASN A 33 -12.31 3.40 6.10
C ASN A 33 -12.67 4.85 6.46
N GLU A 34 -12.62 5.22 7.74
CA GLU A 34 -12.80 6.60 8.21
C GLU A 34 -11.80 7.55 7.54
N LYS A 35 -10.52 7.15 7.46
CA LYS A 35 -9.50 7.93 6.78
C LYS A 35 -9.74 8.01 5.28
N ALA A 36 -10.16 6.93 4.63
CA ALA A 36 -10.50 6.92 3.22
C ALA A 36 -11.65 7.91 2.92
N GLU A 37 -12.69 7.92 3.74
CA GLU A 37 -13.80 8.87 3.62
C GLU A 37 -13.34 10.32 3.82
N GLU A 38 -12.53 10.58 4.86
CA GLU A 38 -11.96 11.92 5.15
C GLU A 38 -11.20 12.50 3.97
N ILE A 39 -10.45 11.70 3.23
CA ILE A 39 -9.69 12.14 2.06
C ILE A 39 -10.48 12.08 0.73
N GLY A 40 -11.76 11.72 0.78
CA GLY A 40 -12.68 11.77 -0.35
C GLY A 40 -12.68 10.52 -1.25
N CYS A 41 -12.33 9.36 -0.70
CA CYS A 41 -12.46 8.06 -1.36
C CYS A 41 -13.92 7.58 -1.23
N SER A 42 -14.68 7.67 -2.31
CA SER A 42 -16.13 7.33 -2.30
C SER A 42 -16.44 5.88 -2.66
N ASP A 43 -15.47 5.18 -3.24
CA ASP A 43 -15.66 3.83 -3.78
C ASP A 43 -14.59 2.86 -3.24
N THR A 44 -14.26 3.03 -1.97
CA THR A 44 -13.25 2.24 -1.25
C THR A 44 -13.86 1.62 0.00
N HIS A 45 -13.62 0.32 0.20
CA HIS A 45 -13.98 -0.40 1.40
C HIS A 45 -12.86 -1.35 1.84
N PHE A 46 -12.26 -1.06 2.97
CA PHE A 46 -11.17 -1.85 3.55
C PHE A 46 -11.71 -2.82 4.60
N ILE A 47 -11.30 -4.09 4.51
CA ILE A 47 -11.60 -5.15 5.47
C ILE A 47 -10.30 -5.68 6.10
N THR A 48 -9.22 -5.71 5.31
CA THR A 48 -7.93 -6.25 5.75
C THR A 48 -6.83 -5.19 5.69
N PRO A 49 -5.86 -5.18 6.62
CA PRO A 49 -4.78 -4.20 6.63
C PRO A 49 -3.68 -4.50 5.60
N ASN A 50 -3.65 -5.71 5.07
CA ASN A 50 -2.62 -6.20 4.14
C ASN A 50 -3.11 -6.27 2.68
N GLY A 51 -4.39 -5.95 2.41
CA GLY A 51 -4.95 -5.95 1.06
C GLY A 51 -5.29 -7.33 0.51
N LEU A 52 -5.34 -8.37 1.33
CA LEU A 52 -5.83 -9.67 0.90
C LEU A 52 -7.34 -9.64 0.63
N ASP A 53 -7.76 -10.46 -0.33
CA ASP A 53 -9.16 -10.59 -0.71
C ASP A 53 -10.01 -10.98 0.51
N ALA A 54 -11.07 -10.22 0.78
CA ALA A 54 -11.99 -10.46 1.88
C ALA A 54 -13.40 -10.00 1.52
N VAL A 55 -14.35 -10.57 2.22
CA VAL A 55 -15.78 -10.27 2.11
C VAL A 55 -16.38 -10.21 3.49
N GLU A 56 -17.25 -9.26 3.74
CA GLU A 56 -18.06 -9.20 4.97
C GLU A 56 -19.54 -8.93 4.64
N MET A 57 -20.39 -9.15 5.62
CA MET A 57 -21.83 -8.90 5.49
C MET A 57 -22.19 -7.59 6.19
N ILE A 58 -22.70 -6.62 5.45
CA ILE A 58 -23.22 -5.36 5.98
C ILE A 58 -24.70 -5.26 5.61
N ASP A 59 -25.58 -5.16 6.60
CA ASP A 59 -27.03 -5.04 6.42
C ASP A 59 -27.64 -6.14 5.52
N GLY A 60 -27.05 -7.34 5.57
CA GLY A 60 -27.50 -8.48 4.77
C GLY A 60 -26.97 -8.51 3.33
N ALA A 61 -26.14 -7.56 2.94
CA ALA A 61 -25.46 -7.52 1.64
C ALA A 61 -23.97 -7.91 1.76
N GLU A 62 -23.47 -8.62 0.74
CA GLU A 62 -22.05 -8.95 0.62
C GLU A 62 -21.28 -7.71 0.19
N VAL A 63 -20.30 -7.28 1.01
CA VAL A 63 -19.38 -6.18 0.71
C VAL A 63 -17.97 -6.72 0.61
N ARG A 64 -17.25 -6.32 -0.43
CA ARG A 64 -15.89 -6.80 -0.71
C ARG A 64 -14.84 -5.78 -0.33
N HIS A 65 -13.68 -6.26 0.10
CA HIS A 65 -12.47 -5.45 0.15
C HIS A 65 -12.14 -4.93 -1.24
N SER A 66 -12.33 -3.63 -1.47
CA SER A 66 -12.24 -3.05 -2.81
C SER A 66 -11.84 -1.58 -2.79
N THR A 67 -11.32 -1.11 -3.91
CA THR A 67 -11.01 0.30 -4.17
C THR A 67 -11.07 0.60 -5.66
N THR A 68 -10.89 1.85 -6.03
CA THR A 68 -10.77 2.32 -7.41
C THR A 68 -9.39 2.93 -7.68
N ALA A 69 -9.01 3.04 -8.95
CA ALA A 69 -7.76 3.71 -9.34
C ALA A 69 -7.77 5.20 -8.91
N ARG A 70 -8.93 5.86 -8.96
CA ARG A 70 -9.10 7.22 -8.47
C ARG A 70 -8.83 7.32 -6.98
N ASP A 71 -9.41 6.45 -6.19
CA ASP A 71 -9.29 6.51 -4.73
C ASP A 71 -7.87 6.14 -4.28
N LEU A 72 -7.22 5.16 -4.92
CA LEU A 72 -5.80 4.89 -4.68
C LEU A 72 -4.90 6.10 -5.01
N ALA A 73 -5.22 6.83 -6.07
CA ALA A 73 -4.49 8.05 -6.40
C ALA A 73 -4.73 9.15 -5.34
N LEU A 74 -5.93 9.27 -4.77
CA LEU A 74 -6.21 10.18 -3.65
C LEU A 74 -5.44 9.78 -2.39
N ILE A 75 -5.40 8.49 -2.06
CA ILE A 75 -4.63 7.97 -0.93
C ILE A 75 -3.14 8.29 -1.13
N MET A 76 -2.58 8.01 -2.30
CA MET A 76 -1.18 8.33 -2.59
C MET A 76 -0.92 9.83 -2.49
N ARG A 77 -1.81 10.68 -3.03
CA ARG A 77 -1.70 12.14 -2.92
C ARG A 77 -1.66 12.59 -1.46
N TYR A 78 -2.58 12.08 -0.66
CA TYR A 78 -2.60 12.37 0.77
C TYR A 78 -1.26 12.00 1.42
N CYS A 79 -0.78 10.77 1.21
CA CYS A 79 0.44 10.26 1.82
C CYS A 79 1.68 11.10 1.49
N ILE A 80 1.81 11.59 0.24
CA ILE A 80 3.03 12.29 -0.21
C ILE A 80 2.95 13.81 -0.15
N MET A 81 1.76 14.42 0.00
CA MET A 81 1.57 15.87 -0.09
C MET A 81 0.89 16.47 1.13
N GLU A 82 -0.07 15.80 1.71
CA GLU A 82 -0.99 16.37 2.70
C GLU A 82 -0.77 15.84 4.12
N SER A 83 -0.36 14.57 4.24
CA SER A 83 -0.10 13.93 5.54
C SER A 83 0.96 14.68 6.33
N PRO A 84 0.79 14.88 7.65
CA PRO A 84 1.85 15.38 8.52
C PRO A 84 3.11 14.48 8.51
N GLU A 85 2.94 13.18 8.22
CA GLU A 85 4.02 12.19 8.16
C GLU A 85 4.52 11.91 6.73
N LYS A 86 4.23 12.80 5.78
CA LYS A 86 4.60 12.63 4.36
C LYS A 86 6.10 12.40 4.13
N GLU A 87 6.95 13.04 4.90
CA GLU A 87 8.40 12.89 4.76
C GLU A 87 8.86 11.50 5.22
N GLY A 88 8.34 11.01 6.35
CA GLY A 88 8.59 9.64 6.80
C GLY A 88 8.03 8.59 5.84
N PHE A 89 6.85 8.85 5.26
CA PHE A 89 6.29 7.99 4.23
C PHE A 89 7.20 7.91 2.98
N LEU A 90 7.67 9.05 2.48
CA LEU A 90 8.56 9.13 1.32
C LEU A 90 9.93 8.49 1.63
N GLU A 91 10.50 8.73 2.82
CA GLU A 91 11.74 8.09 3.25
C GLU A 91 11.62 6.55 3.20
N ILE A 92 10.57 6.00 3.81
CA ILE A 92 10.38 4.55 3.88
C ILE A 92 10.14 3.96 2.49
N THR A 93 9.20 4.53 1.73
CA THR A 93 8.78 3.97 0.44
C THR A 93 9.77 4.22 -0.70
N GLY A 94 10.59 5.26 -0.58
CA GLY A 94 11.69 5.58 -1.51
C GLY A 94 13.00 4.85 -1.21
N ALA A 95 13.13 4.19 -0.05
CA ALA A 95 14.33 3.44 0.29
C ALA A 95 14.50 2.22 -0.62
N ALA A 96 15.70 2.04 -1.21
CA ALA A 96 16.01 0.88 -2.04
C ALA A 96 16.11 -0.41 -1.22
N ASN A 97 16.66 -0.30 -0.01
CA ASN A 97 16.78 -1.38 0.95
C ASN A 97 16.86 -0.82 2.38
N TYR A 98 16.59 -1.67 3.35
CA TYR A 98 16.74 -1.32 4.75
C TYR A 98 17.13 -2.55 5.56
N SER A 99 18.16 -2.41 6.43
CA SER A 99 18.61 -3.49 7.31
C SER A 99 18.43 -3.11 8.76
N PHE A 100 17.98 -4.04 9.56
CA PHE A 100 17.76 -3.86 10.99
C PHE A 100 18.04 -5.15 11.75
N ALA A 101 18.22 -5.03 13.06
CA ALA A 101 18.38 -6.18 13.93
C ALA A 101 17.22 -6.26 14.92
N ASN A 102 16.98 -7.45 15.47
CA ASN A 102 16.09 -7.59 16.60
C ASN A 102 16.65 -6.83 17.83
N ARG A 103 15.80 -6.58 18.82
CA ARG A 103 16.14 -5.79 20.02
C ARG A 103 17.38 -6.32 20.76
N GLN A 104 17.66 -7.62 20.67
CA GLN A 104 18.80 -8.26 21.32
C GLN A 104 20.08 -8.24 20.46
N GLY A 105 20.02 -7.78 19.21
CA GLY A 105 21.13 -7.80 18.25
C GLY A 105 21.52 -9.19 17.78
N SER A 106 20.77 -10.23 18.15
CA SER A 106 21.11 -11.62 17.85
C SER A 106 20.69 -12.09 16.45
N ARG A 107 19.84 -11.32 15.75
CA ARG A 107 19.40 -11.58 14.36
C ARG A 107 19.33 -10.26 13.60
N SER A 108 19.86 -10.29 12.38
CA SER A 108 19.75 -9.21 11.41
C SER A 108 18.76 -9.57 10.31
N TYR A 109 18.04 -8.59 9.81
CA TYR A 109 17.07 -8.69 8.73
C TYR A 109 17.41 -7.64 7.68
N SER A 110 17.15 -7.95 6.43
CA SER A 110 17.29 -7.01 5.32
C SER A 110 16.01 -7.03 4.50
N CYS A 111 15.51 -5.86 4.16
CA CYS A 111 14.36 -5.64 3.29
C CYS A 111 14.83 -4.99 2.00
N THR A 112 14.34 -5.47 0.86
CA THR A 112 14.62 -4.90 -0.47
C THR A 112 13.32 -4.37 -1.06
N ASN A 113 13.35 -3.18 -1.62
CA ASN A 113 12.16 -2.57 -2.18
C ASN A 113 11.77 -3.25 -3.51
N HIS A 114 10.58 -3.81 -3.55
CA HIS A 114 10.02 -4.44 -4.74
C HIS A 114 9.49 -3.43 -5.78
N ASN A 115 9.53 -2.12 -5.49
CA ASN A 115 9.16 -1.09 -6.44
C ASN A 115 10.30 -0.83 -7.44
N ALA A 116 10.35 -1.61 -8.51
CA ALA A 116 11.34 -1.45 -9.57
C ALA A 116 11.29 -0.05 -10.24
N PHE A 117 10.14 0.63 -10.17
CA PHE A 117 9.94 1.96 -10.74
C PHE A 117 10.91 3.01 -10.20
N LEU A 118 11.33 2.87 -8.93
CA LEU A 118 12.35 3.75 -8.31
C LEU A 118 13.69 3.75 -9.06
N ASN A 119 14.02 2.64 -9.74
CA ASN A 119 15.27 2.49 -10.48
C ASN A 119 15.09 2.64 -11.99
N MET A 120 13.84 2.66 -12.48
CA MET A 120 13.53 2.67 -13.92
C MET A 120 13.08 4.04 -14.42
N MET A 121 12.65 4.92 -13.52
CA MET A 121 12.05 6.21 -13.88
C MET A 121 12.70 7.34 -13.09
N ASP A 122 13.34 8.26 -13.80
CA ASP A 122 13.87 9.48 -13.19
C ASP A 122 12.76 10.29 -12.52
N GLY A 123 13.01 10.68 -11.27
CA GLY A 123 12.06 11.42 -10.48
C GLY A 123 11.02 10.58 -9.74
N ALA A 124 11.10 9.24 -9.81
CA ALA A 124 10.25 8.37 -8.99
C ALA A 124 10.44 8.67 -7.50
N LEU A 125 9.35 8.88 -6.78
CA LEU A 125 9.34 9.27 -5.37
C LEU A 125 8.95 8.11 -4.46
N SER A 126 7.95 7.37 -4.84
CA SER A 126 7.28 6.39 -4.00
C SER A 126 6.46 5.43 -4.84
N GLY A 127 6.09 4.30 -4.28
CA GLY A 127 5.13 3.40 -4.88
C GLY A 127 4.98 2.10 -4.11
N LYS A 128 3.89 1.39 -4.43
CA LYS A 128 3.59 0.08 -3.88
C LYS A 128 3.01 -0.83 -4.94
N THR A 129 3.59 -2.01 -5.05
CA THR A 129 3.07 -3.12 -5.87
C THR A 129 2.11 -3.96 -5.05
N GLY A 130 1.18 -4.62 -5.71
CA GLY A 130 0.26 -5.57 -5.08
C GLY A 130 -0.20 -6.65 -6.05
N PHE A 131 -0.55 -7.81 -5.52
CA PHE A 131 -1.16 -8.88 -6.27
C PHE A 131 -2.03 -9.74 -5.36
N THR A 132 -3.25 -10.01 -5.79
CA THR A 132 -4.10 -11.08 -5.27
C THR A 132 -4.75 -11.85 -6.41
N GLY A 133 -5.31 -13.02 -6.12
CA GLY A 133 -6.04 -13.79 -7.13
C GLY A 133 -7.25 -13.04 -7.68
N GLY A 134 -7.94 -12.27 -6.84
CA GLY A 134 -9.11 -11.47 -7.23
C GLY A 134 -8.75 -10.17 -7.95
N ALA A 135 -7.72 -9.47 -7.48
CA ALA A 135 -7.38 -8.14 -7.99
C ALA A 135 -6.44 -8.15 -9.21
N GLY A 136 -5.66 -9.23 -9.42
CA GLY A 136 -4.58 -9.23 -10.40
C GLY A 136 -3.39 -8.35 -9.97
N TYR A 137 -2.52 -8.03 -10.92
CA TYR A 137 -1.40 -7.11 -10.67
C TYR A 137 -1.89 -5.68 -10.54
N CYS A 138 -1.51 -5.04 -9.44
CA CYS A 138 -1.86 -3.67 -9.11
C CYS A 138 -0.61 -2.87 -8.75
N TYR A 139 -0.64 -1.57 -9.03
CA TYR A 139 0.42 -0.63 -8.70
C TYR A 139 -0.17 0.76 -8.40
N VAL A 140 0.37 1.42 -7.40
CA VAL A 140 0.20 2.86 -7.20
C VAL A 140 1.56 3.48 -6.95
N GLY A 141 1.85 4.62 -7.56
CA GLY A 141 3.12 5.30 -7.38
C GLY A 141 3.06 6.77 -7.71
N ALA A 142 4.14 7.47 -7.37
CA ALA A 142 4.30 8.89 -7.63
C ALA A 142 5.68 9.20 -8.19
N LEU A 143 5.74 10.18 -9.07
CA LEU A 143 6.98 10.74 -9.61
C LEU A 143 6.92 12.27 -9.66
N ARG A 144 8.07 12.91 -9.59
CA ARG A 144 8.22 14.35 -9.77
C ARG A 144 9.09 14.65 -10.97
N ARG A 145 8.60 15.47 -11.88
CA ARG A 145 9.32 15.91 -13.08
C ARG A 145 8.90 17.34 -13.45
N ASP A 146 9.87 18.19 -13.78
CA ASP A 146 9.65 19.58 -14.19
C ASP A 146 8.73 20.33 -13.20
N ASP A 147 9.03 20.22 -11.89
CA ASP A 147 8.25 20.80 -10.78
C ASP A 147 6.78 20.33 -10.70
N ARG A 148 6.42 19.30 -11.43
CA ARG A 148 5.10 18.66 -11.36
C ARG A 148 5.19 17.30 -10.70
N THR A 149 4.22 17.01 -9.84
CA THR A 149 4.05 15.68 -9.25
C THR A 149 2.94 14.94 -9.99
N PHE A 150 3.25 13.74 -10.44
CA PHE A 150 2.32 12.84 -11.11
C PHE A 150 2.08 11.63 -10.21
N ILE A 151 0.83 11.19 -10.15
CA ILE A 151 0.42 9.97 -9.46
C ILE A 151 -0.17 9.03 -10.51
N VAL A 152 0.24 7.77 -10.45
CA VAL A 152 -0.29 6.71 -11.29
C VAL A 152 -0.89 5.62 -10.42
N ALA A 153 -2.08 5.16 -10.76
CA ALA A 153 -2.73 4.01 -10.15
C ALA A 153 -3.19 3.06 -11.26
N LEU A 154 -2.73 1.83 -11.19
CA LEU A 154 -2.99 0.78 -12.16
C LEU A 154 -3.59 -0.42 -11.43
N LEU A 155 -4.75 -0.86 -11.85
CA LEU A 155 -5.48 -1.98 -11.26
C LEU A 155 -5.78 -3.04 -12.30
N ALA A 156 -5.86 -4.30 -11.88
CA ALA A 156 -6.22 -5.44 -12.73
C ALA A 156 -5.35 -5.55 -14.00
N CYS A 157 -4.05 -5.31 -13.88
CA CYS A 157 -3.12 -5.29 -15.01
C CYS A 157 -2.65 -6.69 -15.44
N GLY A 158 -3.45 -7.71 -15.22
CA GLY A 158 -3.25 -9.09 -15.64
C GLY A 158 -3.01 -10.07 -14.50
N TRP A 159 -2.90 -11.33 -14.87
CA TRP A 159 -2.68 -12.47 -13.97
C TRP A 159 -1.55 -13.36 -14.49
N PRO A 160 -0.84 -14.14 -13.66
CA PRO A 160 0.38 -14.85 -14.04
C PRO A 160 0.26 -15.78 -15.24
N ASN A 161 -0.89 -16.35 -15.50
CA ASN A 161 -1.11 -17.31 -16.58
C ASN A 161 -1.88 -16.76 -17.78
N HIS A 162 -2.20 -15.49 -17.79
CA HIS A 162 -2.83 -14.80 -18.90
C HIS A 162 -1.79 -13.95 -19.64
N LYS A 163 -1.82 -13.95 -20.99
CA LYS A 163 -0.87 -13.23 -21.86
C LYS A 163 -1.00 -11.69 -21.75
N THR A 164 -1.39 -11.17 -20.62
CA THR A 164 -1.58 -9.75 -20.37
C THR A 164 -0.48 -9.25 -19.44
N TYR A 165 0.30 -8.39 -19.98
CA TYR A 165 1.33 -7.53 -19.39
C TYR A 165 2.02 -8.07 -18.12
N LYS A 166 3.24 -8.57 -18.32
CA LYS A 166 4.25 -8.58 -17.25
C LYS A 166 4.82 -7.17 -17.17
N TRP A 167 4.88 -6.63 -16.00
CA TRP A 167 5.63 -5.42 -15.68
C TRP A 167 7.12 -5.63 -15.94
#